data_309c3f412288a1fbdc30818055715333
#
_entry.id   309c3f412288a1fbdc30818055715333
#
_cell.length_a   1.000
_cell.length_b   1.000
_cell.length_c   1.000
_cell.angle_alpha   90.00
_cell.angle_beta   90.00
_cell.angle_gamma   90.00
#
_symmetry.space_group_name_H-M   'P 1'
#
loop_
_entity.id
_entity.type
_entity.pdbx_description
1 polymer ?
#
loop_
_entity_poly.entity_id
_entity_poly.type
_entity_poly.pdbx_seq_one_letter_code
_entity_poly.pdbx_strand_id
1 'polypeptide(L)'
;KLNKKLIFHITGLLLMFNGLAMSLATITSYMLNDGVFTELLFSTILVIFSGWILMLFSKENSRKINKRDAYFIVVIGWLTMVCSGTIPYIVTDSIETFPNIFFETMSGYTTTGSTVINDIEALPKSIIFWRSITHWLGGMGIIVLAIAILPLLGIGGMQLFSAEAPGLTGDKITLSIDSFKEITGIFSLSLCPPIKLNFG
;
A
#
# COMPACT_ATOMS: atom_id res chain seq x y z
N LYS A 1 -22.06 -3.14 19.41
CA LYS A 1 -20.74 -3.68 19.82
C LYS A 1 -19.88 -3.84 18.57
N LEU A 2 -18.66 -3.31 18.59
CA LEU A 2 -17.67 -3.47 17.53
C LEU A 2 -17.31 -4.94 17.34
N ASN A 3 -17.21 -5.37 16.08
CA ASN A 3 -16.76 -6.71 15.76
C ASN A 3 -15.22 -6.77 15.71
N LYS A 4 -14.59 -6.83 16.89
CA LYS A 4 -13.12 -6.85 17.03
C LYS A 4 -12.45 -7.96 16.21
N LYS A 5 -13.09 -9.14 16.14
CA LYS A 5 -12.54 -10.29 15.42
C LYS A 5 -12.42 -10.02 13.91
N LEU A 6 -13.44 -9.38 13.33
CA LEU A 6 -13.40 -9.00 11.92
C LEU A 6 -12.32 -7.97 11.63
N ILE A 7 -12.17 -6.97 12.54
CA ILE A 7 -11.11 -5.96 12.41
C ILE A 7 -9.73 -6.62 12.40
N PHE A 8 -9.45 -7.51 13.36
CA PHE A 8 -8.18 -8.23 13.41
C PHE A 8 -7.94 -9.11 12.18
N HIS A 9 -8.99 -9.74 11.65
CA HIS A 9 -8.88 -10.56 10.45
C HIS A 9 -8.45 -9.73 9.23
N ILE A 10 -9.16 -8.62 8.99
CA ILE A 10 -8.88 -7.75 7.86
C ILE A 10 -7.51 -7.07 8.01
N THR A 11 -7.17 -6.63 9.23
CA THR A 11 -5.85 -6.06 9.51
C THR A 11 -4.73 -7.08 9.28
N GLY A 12 -4.92 -8.34 9.69
CA GLY A 12 -3.98 -9.42 9.42
C GLY A 12 -3.81 -9.69 7.93
N LEU A 13 -4.90 -9.68 7.16
CA LEU A 13 -4.86 -9.82 5.69
C LEU A 13 -4.08 -8.68 5.04
N LEU A 14 -4.32 -7.43 5.46
CA LEU A 14 -3.60 -6.26 4.96
C LEU A 14 -2.10 -6.34 5.26
N LEU A 15 -1.71 -6.79 6.46
CA LEU A 15 -0.32 -7.01 6.82
C LEU A 15 0.35 -8.08 5.96
N MET A 16 -0.33 -9.19 5.70
CA MET A 16 0.19 -10.23 4.81
C MET A 16 0.38 -9.70 3.39
N PHE A 17 -0.57 -8.93 2.89
CA PHE A 17 -0.48 -8.30 1.58
C PHE A 17 0.69 -7.30 1.51
N ASN A 18 0.86 -6.48 2.57
CA ASN A 18 1.99 -5.55 2.67
C ASN A 18 3.34 -6.29 2.75
N GLY A 19 3.41 -7.38 3.50
CA GLY A 19 4.60 -8.22 3.58
C GLY A 19 4.95 -8.89 2.25
N LEU A 20 3.94 -9.33 1.47
CA LEU A 20 4.14 -9.83 0.12
C LEU A 20 4.70 -8.75 -0.82
N ALA A 21 4.18 -7.53 -0.74
CA ALA A 21 4.72 -6.40 -1.49
C ALA A 21 6.18 -6.07 -1.08
N MET A 22 6.48 -6.15 0.23
CA MET A 22 7.83 -5.96 0.75
C MET A 22 8.80 -7.05 0.27
N SER A 23 8.32 -8.27 0.03
CA SER A 23 9.14 -9.35 -0.54
C SER A 23 9.69 -9.02 -1.92
N LEU A 24 8.97 -8.21 -2.71
CA LEU A 24 9.46 -7.73 -4.00
C LEU A 24 10.69 -6.81 -3.83
N ALA A 25 10.67 -5.93 -2.82
CA ALA A 25 11.83 -5.09 -2.50
C ALA A 25 13.01 -5.93 -1.99
N THR A 26 12.73 -6.99 -1.23
CA THR A 26 13.78 -7.94 -0.78
C THR A 26 14.42 -8.68 -1.95
N ILE A 27 13.62 -9.13 -2.92
CA ILE A 27 14.11 -9.77 -4.16
C ILE A 27 14.97 -8.79 -4.96
N THR A 28 14.52 -7.53 -5.05
CA THR A 28 15.29 -6.47 -5.74
C THR A 28 16.65 -6.25 -5.08
N SER A 29 16.71 -6.22 -3.74
CA SER A 29 17.95 -6.11 -2.99
C SER A 29 18.90 -7.27 -3.27
N TYR A 30 18.37 -8.50 -3.33
CA TYR A 30 19.17 -9.67 -3.70
C TYR A 30 19.76 -9.57 -5.12
N MET A 31 18.97 -9.11 -6.09
CA MET A 31 19.39 -8.99 -7.49
C MET A 31 20.43 -7.89 -7.69
N LEU A 32 20.28 -6.76 -6.99
CA LEU A 32 21.15 -5.59 -7.13
C LEU A 32 22.39 -5.63 -6.22
N ASN A 33 22.40 -6.54 -5.24
CA ASN A 33 23.49 -6.72 -4.27
C ASN A 33 23.83 -5.41 -3.51
N ASP A 34 22.79 -4.66 -3.09
CA ASP A 34 22.92 -3.34 -2.49
C ASP A 34 23.24 -3.33 -0.98
N GLY A 35 23.50 -4.52 -0.41
CA GLY A 35 24.00 -4.69 0.96
C GLY A 35 22.94 -4.67 2.06
N VAL A 36 21.65 -4.40 1.75
CA VAL A 36 20.54 -4.33 2.74
C VAL A 36 19.59 -5.53 2.64
N PHE A 37 20.02 -6.62 2.02
CA PHE A 37 19.19 -7.81 1.82
C PHE A 37 18.73 -8.44 3.13
N THR A 38 19.62 -8.58 4.11
CA THR A 38 19.33 -9.22 5.40
C THR A 38 18.31 -8.42 6.20
N GLU A 39 18.42 -7.12 6.19
CA GLU A 39 17.55 -6.16 6.87
C GLU A 39 16.14 -6.18 6.27
N LEU A 40 16.04 -6.18 4.94
CA LEU A 40 14.76 -6.28 4.23
C LEU A 40 14.12 -7.65 4.39
N LEU A 41 14.90 -8.72 4.38
CA LEU A 41 14.39 -10.07 4.62
C LEU A 41 13.80 -10.19 6.04
N PHE A 42 14.51 -9.68 7.05
CA PHE A 42 14.02 -9.64 8.42
C PHE A 42 12.71 -8.84 8.54
N SER A 43 12.66 -7.66 7.93
CA SER A 43 11.47 -6.81 7.89
C SER A 43 10.26 -7.52 7.27
N THR A 44 10.49 -8.19 6.14
CA THR A 44 9.47 -8.95 5.41
C THR A 44 8.89 -10.09 6.25
N ILE A 45 9.78 -10.90 6.86
CA ILE A 45 9.38 -12.02 7.72
C ILE A 45 8.58 -11.51 8.93
N LEU A 46 9.03 -10.44 9.56
CA LEU A 46 8.38 -9.86 10.74
C LEU A 46 6.97 -9.38 10.40
N VAL A 47 6.78 -8.70 9.27
CA VAL A 47 5.46 -8.20 8.84
C VAL A 47 4.53 -9.35 8.47
N ILE A 48 4.99 -10.34 7.70
CA ILE A 48 4.18 -11.51 7.34
C ILE A 48 3.79 -12.31 8.59
N PHE A 49 4.74 -12.54 9.49
CA PHE A 49 4.51 -13.28 10.72
C PHE A 49 3.50 -12.58 11.64
N SER A 50 3.60 -11.25 11.78
CA SER A 50 2.63 -10.46 12.55
C SER A 50 1.22 -10.53 11.95
N GLY A 51 1.10 -10.46 10.62
CA GLY A 51 -0.16 -10.64 9.91
C GLY A 51 -0.76 -12.03 10.11
N TRP A 52 0.07 -13.07 10.05
CA TRP A 52 -0.33 -14.46 10.27
C TRP A 52 -0.84 -14.68 11.69
N ILE A 53 -0.12 -14.17 12.69
CA ILE A 53 -0.56 -14.23 14.09
C ILE A 53 -1.93 -13.58 14.27
N LEU A 54 -2.15 -12.37 13.72
CA LEU A 54 -3.45 -11.70 13.81
C LEU A 54 -4.57 -12.50 13.16
N MET A 55 -4.31 -13.21 12.08
CA MET A 55 -5.29 -14.10 11.45
C MET A 55 -5.62 -15.31 12.31
N LEU A 56 -4.64 -15.89 13.00
CA LEU A 56 -4.87 -17.03 13.90
C LEU A 56 -5.79 -16.67 15.07
N PHE A 57 -5.66 -15.47 15.62
CA PHE A 57 -6.53 -14.98 16.72
C PHE A 57 -7.93 -14.58 16.23
N SER A 58 -8.15 -14.51 14.92
CA SER A 58 -9.37 -14.03 14.30
C SER A 58 -10.14 -15.17 13.63
N LYS A 59 -10.63 -16.15 14.42
CA LYS A 59 -11.56 -17.15 13.87
C LYS A 59 -12.86 -16.49 13.41
N GLU A 60 -13.16 -16.71 12.15
CA GLU A 60 -14.27 -16.13 11.39
C GLU A 60 -15.62 -16.34 12.10
N ASN A 61 -16.33 -15.25 12.30
CA ASN A 61 -17.70 -15.28 12.73
C ASN A 61 -18.47 -14.40 11.71
N SER A 62 -19.25 -15.03 10.84
CA SER A 62 -20.01 -14.43 9.73
C SER A 62 -21.13 -13.51 10.24
N ARG A 63 -20.77 -12.42 10.90
CA ARG A 63 -21.68 -11.32 11.23
C ARG A 63 -21.68 -10.28 10.13
N LYS A 64 -22.88 -9.80 9.79
CA LYS A 64 -23.09 -8.67 8.87
C LYS A 64 -22.23 -7.47 9.32
N ILE A 65 -21.48 -6.91 8.40
CA ILE A 65 -20.63 -5.73 8.60
C ILE A 65 -21.56 -4.53 8.83
N ASN A 66 -21.43 -3.86 9.97
CA ASN A 66 -22.11 -2.60 10.22
C ASN A 66 -21.30 -1.43 9.66
N LYS A 67 -21.96 -0.34 9.26
CA LYS A 67 -21.30 0.89 8.78
C LYS A 67 -20.19 1.37 9.73
N ARG A 68 -20.40 1.27 11.03
CA ARG A 68 -19.43 1.63 12.06
C ARG A 68 -18.18 0.77 12.03
N ASP A 69 -18.33 -0.54 11.83
CA ASP A 69 -17.18 -1.47 11.73
C ASP A 69 -16.35 -1.18 10.49
N ALA A 70 -16.99 -0.81 9.37
CA ALA A 70 -16.31 -0.43 8.13
C ALA A 70 -15.38 0.78 8.31
N TYR A 71 -15.84 1.85 8.97
CA TYR A 71 -14.99 3.02 9.24
C TYR A 71 -13.77 2.66 10.12
N PHE A 72 -13.97 1.86 11.16
CA PHE A 72 -12.87 1.43 12.02
C PHE A 72 -11.86 0.57 11.27
N ILE A 73 -12.33 -0.33 10.40
CA ILE A 73 -11.46 -1.17 9.55
C ILE A 73 -10.58 -0.30 8.67
N VAL A 74 -11.15 0.72 8.04
CA VAL A 74 -10.40 1.63 7.17
C VAL A 74 -9.31 2.37 7.95
N VAL A 75 -9.67 3.02 9.06
CA VAL A 75 -8.70 3.80 9.85
C VAL A 75 -7.59 2.92 10.40
N ILE A 76 -7.95 1.79 11.02
CA ILE A 76 -6.97 0.85 11.57
C ILE A 76 -6.13 0.23 10.45
N GLY A 77 -6.74 -0.10 9.32
CA GLY A 77 -6.04 -0.63 8.15
C GLY A 77 -4.95 0.32 7.65
N TRP A 78 -5.27 1.60 7.44
CA TRP A 78 -4.30 2.60 7.02
C TRP A 78 -3.18 2.79 8.03
N LEU A 79 -3.50 2.94 9.31
CA LEU A 79 -2.49 3.05 10.36
C LEU A 79 -1.57 1.82 10.42
N THR A 80 -2.13 0.63 10.28
CA THR A 80 -1.36 -0.61 10.28
C THR A 80 -0.43 -0.73 9.08
N MET A 81 -0.93 -0.35 7.88
CA MET A 81 -0.11 -0.32 6.65
C MET A 81 1.07 0.64 6.81
N VAL A 82 0.82 1.85 7.30
CA VAL A 82 1.88 2.83 7.54
C VAL A 82 2.87 2.33 8.59
N CYS A 83 2.39 1.87 9.76
CA CYS A 83 3.27 1.37 10.81
C CYS A 83 4.12 0.18 10.36
N SER A 84 3.57 -0.76 9.60
CA SER A 84 4.36 -1.86 9.05
C SER A 84 5.32 -1.43 7.95
N GLY A 85 4.96 -0.43 7.18
CA GLY A 85 5.79 0.15 6.11
C GLY A 85 6.99 0.94 6.61
N THR A 86 7.01 1.38 7.90
CA THR A 86 8.17 2.04 8.51
C THR A 86 9.30 1.06 8.80
N ILE A 87 9.00 -0.23 8.97
CA ILE A 87 9.97 -1.23 9.44
C ILE A 87 11.22 -1.33 8.54
N PRO A 88 11.12 -1.38 7.20
CA PRO A 88 12.30 -1.38 6.34
C PRO A 88 13.23 -0.20 6.58
N TYR A 89 12.69 1.00 6.72
CA TYR A 89 13.49 2.22 6.94
C TYR A 89 14.19 2.21 8.30
N ILE A 90 13.52 1.66 9.35
CA ILE A 90 14.11 1.54 10.69
C ILE A 90 15.25 0.53 10.70
N VAL A 91 15.04 -0.64 10.08
CA VAL A 91 16.01 -1.74 10.14
C VAL A 91 17.23 -1.48 9.27
N THR A 92 17.04 -0.76 8.14
CA THR A 92 18.15 -0.37 7.24
C THR A 92 18.84 0.92 7.66
N ASP A 93 18.38 1.58 8.73
CA ASP A 93 18.86 2.89 9.20
C ASP A 93 18.96 3.95 8.07
N SER A 94 18.01 3.86 7.14
CA SER A 94 18.02 4.71 5.94
C SER A 94 17.58 6.15 6.22
N ILE A 95 16.90 6.40 7.34
CA ILE A 95 16.41 7.72 7.76
C ILE A 95 16.67 7.88 9.26
N GLU A 96 17.31 8.96 9.66
CA GLU A 96 17.85 9.15 11.00
C GLU A 96 16.82 9.22 12.15
N THR A 97 15.59 9.74 11.89
CA THR A 97 14.63 9.99 12.97
C THR A 97 13.29 9.32 12.72
N PHE A 98 12.70 8.74 13.76
CA PHE A 98 11.40 8.08 13.66
C PHE A 98 10.28 8.99 13.09
N PRO A 99 10.14 10.27 13.46
CA PRO A 99 9.16 11.16 12.85
C PRO A 99 9.35 11.30 11.32
N ASN A 100 10.59 11.37 10.86
CA ASN A 100 10.89 11.45 9.43
C ASN A 100 10.55 10.14 8.70
N ILE A 101 10.86 9.00 9.31
CA ILE A 101 10.49 7.68 8.78
C ILE A 101 8.96 7.57 8.66
N PHE A 102 8.23 7.95 9.70
CA PHE A 102 6.78 7.90 9.71
C PHE A 102 6.18 8.86 8.66
N PHE A 103 6.72 10.07 8.55
CA PHE A 103 6.30 11.05 7.55
C PHE A 103 6.52 10.52 6.12
N GLU A 104 7.71 9.98 5.83
CA GLU A 104 8.06 9.44 4.51
C GLU A 104 7.13 8.28 4.14
N THR A 105 6.90 7.36 5.08
CA THR A 105 6.00 6.22 4.88
C THR A 105 4.55 6.66 4.69
N MET A 106 4.08 7.61 5.51
CA MET A 106 2.73 8.16 5.39
C MET A 106 2.55 8.88 4.05
N SER A 107 3.53 9.69 3.64
CA SER A 107 3.56 10.35 2.34
C SER A 107 3.52 9.37 1.17
N GLY A 108 4.18 8.23 1.29
CA GLY A 108 4.13 7.14 0.34
C GLY A 108 2.72 6.57 0.20
N TYR A 109 2.15 6.08 1.29
CA TYR A 109 0.83 5.45 1.27
C TYR A 109 -0.32 6.42 0.96
N THR A 110 -0.20 7.69 1.32
CA THR A 110 -1.21 8.71 0.92
C THR A 110 -0.99 9.26 -0.48
N THR A 111 0.03 8.77 -1.20
CA THR A 111 0.39 9.24 -2.55
C THR A 111 0.69 10.75 -2.63
N THR A 112 1.07 11.36 -1.50
CA THR A 112 1.39 12.78 -1.42
C THR A 112 2.69 13.11 -2.17
N GLY A 113 3.69 12.21 -2.10
CA GLY A 113 4.97 12.37 -2.80
C GLY A 113 5.96 13.34 -2.14
N SER A 114 5.59 13.95 -1.00
CA SER A 114 6.53 14.78 -0.23
C SER A 114 7.60 13.91 0.41
N THR A 115 8.83 14.41 0.45
CA THR A 115 9.97 13.70 1.04
C THR A 115 10.74 14.57 2.03
N VAL A 116 11.25 13.93 3.07
CA VAL A 116 12.20 14.51 4.02
C VAL A 116 13.64 14.12 3.70
N ILE A 117 13.83 13.28 2.68
CA ILE A 117 15.14 12.78 2.26
C ILE A 117 15.76 13.81 1.32
N ASN A 118 16.92 14.36 1.71
CA ASN A 118 17.64 15.37 0.94
C ASN A 118 18.25 14.79 -0.33
N ASP A 119 18.76 13.56 -0.26
CA ASP A 119 19.39 12.85 -1.38
C ASP A 119 18.81 11.44 -1.48
N ILE A 120 17.81 11.30 -2.36
CA ILE A 120 17.12 10.02 -2.58
C ILE A 120 18.05 9.05 -3.32
N GLU A 121 18.95 9.54 -4.16
CA GLU A 121 19.84 8.70 -4.97
C GLU A 121 20.93 8.03 -4.14
N ALA A 122 21.26 8.57 -2.97
CA ALA A 122 22.20 7.99 -2.03
C ALA A 122 21.64 6.76 -1.28
N LEU A 123 20.31 6.56 -1.30
CA LEU A 123 19.69 5.42 -0.65
C LEU A 123 19.94 4.11 -1.44
N PRO A 124 19.93 2.95 -0.75
CA PRO A 124 19.92 1.65 -1.41
C PRO A 124 18.76 1.56 -2.43
N LYS A 125 19.05 1.02 -3.61
CA LYS A 125 18.05 0.95 -4.70
C LYS A 125 16.80 0.16 -4.32
N SER A 126 16.94 -0.84 -3.47
CA SER A 126 15.81 -1.61 -2.93
C SER A 126 14.91 -0.78 -2.00
N ILE A 127 15.47 0.18 -1.26
CA ILE A 127 14.71 1.11 -0.43
C ILE A 127 13.94 2.12 -1.30
N ILE A 128 14.56 2.62 -2.37
CA ILE A 128 13.90 3.47 -3.37
C ILE A 128 12.75 2.70 -4.03
N PHE A 129 12.99 1.43 -4.36
CA PHE A 129 11.95 0.57 -4.92
C PHE A 129 10.82 0.31 -3.91
N TRP A 130 11.14 0.07 -2.63
CA TRP A 130 10.13 -0.02 -1.57
C TRP A 130 9.28 1.25 -1.48
N ARG A 131 9.92 2.41 -1.50
CA ARG A 131 9.22 3.71 -1.53
C ARG A 131 8.25 3.81 -2.70
N SER A 132 8.65 3.37 -3.88
CA SER A 132 7.78 3.34 -5.07
C SER A 132 6.61 2.38 -4.91
N ILE A 133 6.84 1.20 -4.30
CA ILE A 133 5.78 0.23 -3.98
C ILE A 133 4.76 0.83 -3.01
N THR A 134 5.18 1.58 -1.98
CA THR A 134 4.23 2.20 -1.04
C THR A 134 3.31 3.21 -1.74
N HIS A 135 3.81 3.99 -2.70
CA HIS A 135 2.98 4.87 -3.52
C HIS A 135 1.98 4.09 -4.38
N TRP A 136 2.43 3.01 -4.98
CA TRP A 136 1.56 2.16 -5.80
C TRP A 136 0.46 1.49 -4.96
N LEU A 137 0.81 0.93 -3.81
CA LEU A 137 -0.13 0.33 -2.86
C LEU A 137 -1.14 1.36 -2.34
N GLY A 138 -0.67 2.57 -2.03
CA GLY A 138 -1.52 3.65 -1.58
C GLY A 138 -2.53 4.08 -2.63
N GLY A 139 -2.10 4.27 -3.88
CA GLY A 139 -2.98 4.61 -5.00
C GLY A 139 -4.05 3.55 -5.23
N MET A 140 -3.67 2.28 -5.24
CA MET A 140 -4.63 1.17 -5.33
C MET A 140 -5.57 1.14 -4.13
N GLY A 141 -5.06 1.36 -2.92
CA GLY A 141 -5.83 1.36 -1.68
C GLY A 141 -6.93 2.41 -1.68
N ILE A 142 -6.66 3.61 -2.17
CA ILE A 142 -7.67 4.68 -2.29
C ILE A 142 -8.78 4.30 -3.25
N ILE A 143 -8.46 3.69 -4.40
CA ILE A 143 -9.44 3.26 -5.39
C ILE A 143 -10.34 2.15 -4.80
N VAL A 144 -9.74 1.15 -4.17
CA VAL A 144 -10.49 0.06 -3.52
C VAL A 144 -11.39 0.61 -2.41
N LEU A 145 -10.88 1.56 -1.62
CA LEU A 145 -11.62 2.21 -0.55
C LEU A 145 -12.83 2.99 -1.10
N ALA A 146 -12.63 3.76 -2.17
CA ALA A 146 -13.71 4.50 -2.82
C ALA A 146 -14.81 3.55 -3.29
N ILE A 147 -14.46 2.47 -3.99
CA ILE A 147 -15.42 1.48 -4.49
C ILE A 147 -16.16 0.77 -3.33
N ALA A 148 -15.46 0.50 -2.22
CA ALA A 148 -16.05 -0.19 -1.07
C ALA A 148 -16.98 0.73 -0.23
N ILE A 149 -16.64 2.02 -0.09
CA ILE A 149 -17.40 2.97 0.74
C ILE A 149 -18.62 3.53 -0.01
N LEU A 150 -18.54 3.75 -1.31
CA LEU A 150 -19.64 4.28 -2.13
C LEU A 150 -20.97 3.54 -1.92
N PRO A 151 -21.03 2.20 -1.96
CA PRO A 151 -22.27 1.46 -1.70
C PRO A 151 -22.74 1.57 -0.25
N LEU A 152 -21.82 1.71 0.71
CA LEU A 152 -22.15 1.80 2.15
C LEU A 152 -22.78 3.15 2.53
N LEU A 153 -22.45 4.22 1.81
CA LEU A 153 -23.03 5.55 2.01
C LEU A 153 -24.48 5.66 1.52
N GLY A 154 -24.93 4.70 0.68
CA GLY A 154 -26.36 4.46 0.40
C GLY A 154 -27.13 5.54 -0.32
N ILE A 155 -26.56 6.70 -0.66
CA ILE A 155 -27.24 7.79 -1.36
C ILE A 155 -26.24 8.57 -2.22
N GLY A 156 -26.42 8.54 -3.54
CA GLY A 156 -25.76 9.49 -4.44
C GLY A 156 -24.28 9.30 -4.73
N GLY A 157 -23.57 8.37 -4.07
CA GLY A 157 -22.17 8.12 -4.36
C GLY A 157 -21.95 7.71 -5.82
N MET A 158 -22.89 6.96 -6.40
CA MET A 158 -22.90 6.63 -7.81
C MET A 158 -23.16 7.86 -8.71
N GLN A 159 -23.94 8.84 -8.23
CA GLN A 159 -24.20 10.09 -8.94
C GLN A 159 -23.01 11.04 -8.87
N LEU A 160 -22.29 11.08 -7.75
CA LEU A 160 -21.07 11.89 -7.60
C LEU A 160 -19.93 11.35 -8.49
N PHE A 161 -19.75 10.04 -8.51
CA PHE A 161 -18.77 9.39 -9.40
C PHE A 161 -19.15 9.55 -10.89
N SER A 162 -20.45 9.51 -11.21
CA SER A 162 -20.97 9.77 -12.55
C SER A 162 -20.83 11.24 -12.97
N ALA A 163 -20.75 12.15 -12.02
CA ALA A 163 -20.53 13.58 -12.26
C ALA A 163 -19.05 13.94 -12.49
N GLU A 164 -18.14 13.24 -11.81
CA GLU A 164 -16.68 13.39 -12.02
C GLU A 164 -16.14 12.63 -13.25
N ALA A 165 -16.85 11.61 -13.71
CA ALA A 165 -16.52 10.86 -14.91
C ALA A 165 -17.66 10.95 -15.95
N PRO A 166 -17.83 12.08 -16.64
CA PRO A 166 -18.85 12.22 -17.67
C PRO A 166 -18.51 11.33 -18.86
N GLY A 167 -19.18 10.20 -18.98
CA GLY A 167 -19.02 9.28 -20.13
C GLY A 167 -19.28 7.80 -19.87
N LEU A 168 -19.51 7.38 -18.63
CA LEU A 168 -19.60 5.94 -18.28
C LEU A 168 -21.02 5.57 -17.81
N THR A 169 -21.92 5.42 -18.76
CA THR A 169 -23.24 4.81 -18.54
C THR A 169 -23.23 3.37 -19.07
N GLY A 170 -23.40 2.42 -18.20
CA GLY A 170 -23.93 1.08 -18.53
C GLY A 170 -23.10 -0.16 -18.21
N ASP A 171 -21.82 -0.27 -18.60
CA ASP A 171 -21.05 -1.52 -18.49
C ASP A 171 -19.87 -1.39 -17.53
N LYS A 172 -20.18 -1.31 -16.23
CA LYS A 172 -19.29 -0.70 -15.21
C LYS A 172 -18.31 -1.65 -14.51
N ILE A 173 -18.35 -2.94 -14.75
CA ILE A 173 -17.45 -3.91 -14.12
C ILE A 173 -16.24 -4.22 -15.02
N THR A 174 -16.43 -4.26 -16.31
CA THR A 174 -15.35 -4.48 -17.30
C THR A 174 -14.40 -3.27 -17.39
N LEU A 175 -14.94 -2.05 -17.25
CA LEU A 175 -14.15 -0.81 -17.29
C LEU A 175 -13.20 -0.62 -16.09
N SER A 176 -13.53 -1.18 -14.92
CA SER A 176 -12.62 -1.13 -13.76
C SER A 176 -11.34 -1.93 -14.01
N ILE A 177 -11.41 -3.02 -14.73
CA ILE A 177 -10.23 -3.86 -15.05
C ILE A 177 -9.37 -3.21 -16.15
N ASP A 178 -9.99 -2.58 -17.11
CA ASP A 178 -9.26 -1.90 -18.20
C ASP A 178 -8.64 -0.57 -17.73
N SER A 179 -9.33 0.20 -16.90
CA SER A 179 -8.74 1.37 -16.22
C SER A 179 -7.59 0.98 -15.28
N PHE A 180 -7.68 -0.17 -14.65
CA PHE A 180 -6.62 -0.72 -13.83
C PHE A 180 -5.37 -1.08 -14.66
N LYS A 181 -5.56 -1.62 -15.86
CA LYS A 181 -4.48 -1.89 -16.82
C LYS A 181 -3.83 -0.62 -17.35
N GLU A 182 -4.61 0.41 -17.67
CA GLU A 182 -4.09 1.69 -18.12
C GLU A 182 -3.29 2.40 -17.02
N ILE A 183 -3.82 2.47 -15.79
CA ILE A 183 -3.12 3.06 -14.65
C ILE A 183 -1.83 2.27 -14.35
N THR A 184 -1.87 0.94 -14.41
CA THR A 184 -0.67 0.10 -14.23
C THR A 184 0.34 0.31 -15.36
N GLY A 185 -0.12 0.51 -16.59
CA GLY A 185 0.70 0.83 -17.75
C GLY A 185 1.40 2.19 -17.63
N ILE A 186 0.68 3.23 -17.20
CA ILE A 186 1.24 4.57 -16.97
C ILE A 186 2.24 4.55 -15.80
N PHE A 187 1.97 3.79 -14.76
CA PHE A 187 2.87 3.67 -13.61
C PHE A 187 4.15 2.88 -13.95
N SER A 188 4.09 1.86 -14.80
CA SER A 188 5.27 1.15 -15.28
C SER A 188 6.18 2.04 -16.13
N LEU A 189 5.61 2.99 -16.86
CA LEU A 189 6.36 3.99 -17.64
C LEU A 189 7.00 5.07 -16.76
N SER A 190 6.39 5.41 -15.61
CA SER A 190 6.96 6.40 -14.67
C SER A 190 8.00 5.81 -13.72
N LEU A 191 8.00 4.50 -13.51
CA LEU A 191 9.00 3.79 -12.70
C LEU A 191 10.32 3.55 -13.45
N CYS A 192 10.32 3.65 -14.77
CA CYS A 192 11.52 3.54 -15.59
C CYS A 192 11.85 4.94 -16.14
N PRO A 193 12.74 5.72 -15.49
CA PRO A 193 13.25 6.92 -16.13
C PRO A 193 13.93 6.48 -17.44
N PRO A 194 13.80 7.25 -18.54
CA PRO A 194 14.39 6.88 -19.81
C PRO A 194 15.90 6.70 -19.61
N ILE A 195 16.35 5.46 -19.67
CA ILE A 195 17.79 5.14 -19.76
C ILE A 195 18.26 5.82 -21.04
N LYS A 196 18.94 6.95 -20.91
CA LYS A 196 19.68 7.53 -22.01
C LYS A 196 20.80 6.56 -22.35
N LEU A 197 20.53 5.65 -23.27
CA LEU A 197 21.57 4.88 -23.95
C LEU A 197 22.31 5.89 -24.86
N ASN A 198 23.39 6.45 -24.33
CA ASN A 198 24.37 7.16 -25.12
C ASN A 198 25.15 6.08 -25.88
N PHE A 199 24.76 5.81 -27.11
CA PHE A 199 25.62 5.15 -28.08
C PHE A 199 26.57 6.22 -28.61
N GLY A 200 27.78 6.28 -28.01
CA GLY A 200 28.94 6.99 -28.57
C GLY A 200 29.61 6.15 -29.64
#